data_e52a390cca9634dae82b9b5625add357
#
_entry.id   e52a390cca9634dae82b9b5625add357
#
_cell.length_a   1.000
_cell.length_b   1.000
_cell.length_c   1.000
_cell.angle_alpha   90.00
_cell.angle_beta   90.00
_cell.angle_gamma   90.00
#
_symmetry.space_group_name_H-M   'P 1'
#
loop_
_entity.id
_entity.type
_entity.pdbx_description
1 polymer ?
#
loop_
_entity_poly.entity_id
_entity_poly.type
_entity_poly.pdbx_seq_one_letter_code
_entity_poly.pdbx_strand_id
1 'polypeptide(L)'
;MGIVAVMLVAFIPVATAVAQQQANPGRALPATVQKGETFDVTVNFTAPADKLSPVGLTDLCPAGWNVTVNTTWCTPEAQFVNATENKAEIMWYGEPGVGFDKGTSLTALYKVTVPDDAELGIYAFSGSVEYYVGPEGPYLENVTGVSQTEVVAAGGISVWWIVSIVVVVAIIVVAVLVVRRRGT
;
A
#
# COMPACT_ATOMS: atom_id res chain seq x y z
N MET A 1 36.46 -60.83 -22.14
CA MET A 1 35.15 -60.45 -21.57
C MET A 1 35.28 -58.99 -21.17
N GLY A 2 34.89 -58.06 -22.06
CA GLY A 2 35.07 -56.58 -21.86
C GLY A 2 33.76 -55.93 -21.35
N ILE A 3 33.83 -55.25 -20.25
CA ILE A 3 32.71 -54.50 -19.68
C ILE A 3 32.71 -53.11 -20.31
N VAL A 4 31.69 -52.80 -21.11
CA VAL A 4 31.45 -51.44 -21.63
C VAL A 4 30.65 -50.69 -20.59
N ALA A 5 31.27 -49.72 -19.92
CA ALA A 5 30.57 -48.81 -19.02
C ALA A 5 29.90 -47.68 -19.84
N VAL A 6 28.59 -47.67 -19.91
CA VAL A 6 27.81 -46.60 -20.51
C VAL A 6 27.65 -45.50 -19.45
N MET A 7 28.33 -44.36 -19.64
CA MET A 7 28.10 -43.15 -18.83
C MET A 7 26.82 -42.47 -19.31
N LEU A 8 25.77 -42.54 -18.50
CA LEU A 8 24.55 -41.79 -18.71
C LEU A 8 24.74 -40.34 -18.18
N VAL A 9 24.97 -39.39 -19.07
CA VAL A 9 25.01 -37.95 -18.70
C VAL A 9 23.57 -37.44 -18.60
N ALA A 10 23.08 -37.29 -17.38
CA ALA A 10 21.81 -36.67 -17.12
C ALA A 10 21.91 -35.15 -17.33
N PHE A 11 21.32 -34.65 -18.42
CA PHE A 11 21.07 -33.20 -18.59
C PHE A 11 19.99 -32.76 -17.60
N ILE A 12 20.38 -32.08 -16.54
CA ILE A 12 19.45 -31.36 -15.67
C ILE A 12 19.19 -30.02 -16.31
N PRO A 13 17.97 -29.72 -16.78
CA PRO A 13 17.65 -28.34 -17.25
C PRO A 13 17.73 -27.42 -16.05
N VAL A 14 18.71 -26.52 -16.04
CA VAL A 14 18.74 -25.40 -15.11
C VAL A 14 17.67 -24.43 -15.57
N ALA A 15 16.49 -24.48 -14.95
CA ALA A 15 15.48 -23.46 -15.10
C ALA A 15 16.05 -22.17 -14.49
N THR A 16 16.50 -21.24 -15.35
CA THR A 16 16.81 -19.89 -14.93
C THR A 16 15.49 -19.23 -14.53
N ALA A 17 15.23 -19.11 -13.24
CA ALA A 17 14.17 -18.25 -12.74
C ALA A 17 14.52 -16.82 -13.17
N VAL A 18 13.83 -16.32 -14.19
CA VAL A 18 13.86 -14.90 -14.54
C VAL A 18 13.27 -14.19 -13.32
N ALA A 19 14.09 -13.38 -12.65
CA ALA A 19 13.61 -12.54 -11.54
C ALA A 19 12.49 -11.66 -12.09
N GLN A 20 11.27 -11.91 -11.66
CA GLN A 20 10.10 -11.11 -12.03
C GLN A 20 10.34 -9.70 -11.51
N GLN A 21 10.39 -8.73 -12.40
CA GLN A 21 10.51 -7.33 -12.02
C GLN A 21 9.19 -6.91 -11.38
N GLN A 22 9.25 -6.40 -10.15
CA GLN A 22 8.08 -6.04 -9.34
C GLN A 22 7.87 -4.53 -9.35
N ALA A 23 6.61 -4.11 -9.46
CA ALA A 23 6.19 -2.72 -9.37
C ALA A 23 6.23 -2.18 -7.94
N ASN A 24 6.18 -3.08 -6.93
CA ASN A 24 6.22 -2.77 -5.50
C ASN A 24 5.23 -1.66 -5.08
N PRO A 25 3.94 -1.83 -5.32
CA PRO A 25 2.97 -0.81 -4.98
C PRO A 25 2.89 -0.59 -3.45
N GLY A 26 3.05 0.67 -3.03
CA GLY A 26 3.02 1.07 -1.63
C GLY A 26 1.92 2.08 -1.34
N ARG A 27 1.11 1.84 -0.30
CA ARG A 27 0.06 2.75 0.17
C ARG A 27 0.54 3.60 1.32
N ALA A 28 0.11 4.88 1.30
CA ALA A 28 0.19 5.79 2.42
C ALA A 28 -1.20 6.35 2.73
N LEU A 29 -1.56 6.36 4.02
CA LEU A 29 -2.79 6.93 4.55
C LEU A 29 -2.56 7.37 6.01
N PRO A 30 -3.42 8.23 6.62
CA PRO A 30 -3.31 8.64 8.02
C PRO A 30 -3.42 7.45 8.97
N ALA A 31 -2.61 7.45 10.03
CA ALA A 31 -2.68 6.43 11.07
C ALA A 31 -3.98 6.50 11.88
N THR A 32 -4.54 7.71 12.02
CA THR A 32 -5.80 7.96 12.74
C THR A 32 -6.67 8.95 11.96
N VAL A 33 -7.98 8.74 12.00
CA VAL A 33 -9.00 9.58 11.36
C VAL A 33 -10.20 9.72 12.27
N GLN A 34 -11.03 10.75 12.05
CA GLN A 34 -12.24 10.97 12.82
C GLN A 34 -13.49 10.55 12.03
N LYS A 35 -14.59 10.33 12.73
CA LYS A 35 -15.92 10.14 12.10
C LYS A 35 -16.27 11.39 11.26
N GLY A 36 -16.82 11.18 10.07
CA GLY A 36 -17.14 12.24 9.11
C GLY A 36 -15.94 12.87 8.42
N GLU A 37 -14.70 12.50 8.78
CA GLU A 37 -13.49 13.04 8.18
C GLU A 37 -13.29 12.51 6.75
N THR A 38 -12.82 13.41 5.88
CA THR A 38 -12.33 13.05 4.54
C THR A 38 -10.81 13.18 4.52
N PHE A 39 -10.11 12.15 4.12
CA PHE A 39 -8.65 12.10 4.08
C PHE A 39 -8.13 11.57 2.74
N ASP A 40 -6.87 11.85 2.47
CA ASP A 40 -6.19 11.41 1.26
C ASP A 40 -5.55 10.03 1.45
N VAL A 41 -5.69 9.19 0.44
CA VAL A 41 -4.96 7.93 0.29
C VAL A 41 -4.11 8.01 -0.96
N THR A 42 -2.84 7.69 -0.83
CA THR A 42 -1.89 7.69 -1.95
C THR A 42 -1.34 6.27 -2.13
N VAL A 43 -1.36 5.80 -3.38
CA VAL A 43 -0.67 4.57 -3.77
C VAL A 43 0.39 4.91 -4.82
N ASN A 44 1.63 4.57 -4.51
CA ASN A 44 2.78 4.80 -5.39
C ASN A 44 3.34 3.46 -5.85
N PHE A 45 3.72 3.37 -7.11
CA PHE A 45 4.48 2.25 -7.66
C PHE A 45 5.35 2.71 -8.82
N THR A 46 6.32 1.87 -9.18
CA THR A 46 7.30 2.19 -10.23
C THR A 46 7.19 1.16 -11.34
N ALA A 47 7.19 1.61 -12.59
CA ALA A 47 7.20 0.74 -13.74
C ALA A 47 8.41 -0.22 -13.68
N PRO A 48 8.18 -1.55 -13.57
CA PRO A 48 9.26 -2.51 -13.38
C PRO A 48 10.05 -2.78 -14.67
N ALA A 49 9.45 -2.51 -15.82
CA ALA A 49 10.02 -2.72 -17.15
C ALA A 49 9.52 -1.67 -18.13
N ASP A 50 10.16 -1.59 -19.29
CA ASP A 50 9.70 -0.78 -20.43
C ASP A 50 8.40 -1.36 -21.02
N LYS A 51 7.63 -0.50 -21.68
CA LYS A 51 6.35 -0.84 -22.34
C LYS A 51 5.28 -1.33 -21.35
N LEU A 52 5.29 -0.79 -20.14
CA LEU A 52 4.25 -1.07 -19.16
C LEU A 52 2.93 -0.43 -19.61
N SER A 53 1.94 -1.23 -19.98
CA SER A 53 0.60 -0.77 -20.39
C SER A 53 -0.31 -1.94 -20.77
N PRO A 54 -1.59 -1.97 -20.34
CA PRO A 54 -2.19 -1.05 -19.34
C PRO A 54 -1.74 -1.33 -17.92
N VAL A 55 -2.03 -0.37 -17.03
CA VAL A 55 -1.84 -0.51 -15.59
C VAL A 55 -3.14 -0.17 -14.89
N GLY A 56 -3.64 -1.08 -14.06
CA GLY A 56 -4.85 -0.92 -13.27
C GLY A 56 -4.56 -1.02 -11.77
N LEU A 57 -5.00 -0.04 -11.00
CA LEU A 57 -5.07 -0.10 -9.54
C LEU A 57 -6.51 -0.36 -9.13
N THR A 58 -6.73 -1.38 -8.31
CA THR A 58 -7.97 -1.58 -7.56
C THR A 58 -7.65 -1.50 -6.09
N ASP A 59 -8.23 -0.54 -5.37
CA ASP A 59 -8.02 -0.36 -3.95
C ASP A 59 -9.34 -0.32 -3.19
N LEU A 60 -9.45 -1.12 -2.13
CA LEU A 60 -10.63 -1.33 -1.32
C LEU A 60 -10.44 -0.69 0.04
N CYS A 61 -11.31 0.22 0.40
CA CYS A 61 -11.46 0.73 1.77
C CYS A 61 -12.56 -0.03 2.52
N PRO A 62 -12.72 0.21 3.82
CA PRO A 62 -13.73 -0.45 4.64
C PRO A 62 -15.14 -0.29 4.05
N ALA A 63 -15.97 -1.31 4.22
CA ALA A 63 -17.36 -1.28 3.75
C ALA A 63 -18.14 -0.11 4.39
N GLY A 64 -18.96 0.56 3.58
CA GLY A 64 -19.75 1.73 3.99
C GLY A 64 -18.98 3.05 3.95
N TRP A 65 -17.67 3.06 3.69
CA TRP A 65 -16.90 4.28 3.52
C TRP A 65 -17.03 4.77 2.07
N ASN A 66 -17.04 6.08 1.88
CA ASN A 66 -17.23 6.67 0.57
C ASN A 66 -15.91 7.05 -0.08
N VAL A 67 -15.71 6.65 -1.35
CA VAL A 67 -14.51 6.93 -2.14
C VAL A 67 -14.80 7.99 -3.18
N THR A 68 -13.88 8.93 -3.36
CA THR A 68 -13.90 9.91 -4.45
C THR A 68 -12.53 9.92 -5.13
N VAL A 69 -12.50 9.83 -6.45
CA VAL A 69 -11.29 9.85 -7.28
C VAL A 69 -11.48 10.77 -8.48
N ASN A 70 -10.37 11.37 -8.95
CA ASN A 70 -10.33 12.18 -10.15
C ASN A 70 -9.06 11.87 -10.94
N THR A 71 -9.14 11.85 -12.28
CA THR A 71 -7.99 11.56 -13.14
C THR A 71 -6.83 12.51 -12.90
N THR A 72 -7.13 13.81 -12.70
CA THR A 72 -6.15 14.87 -12.49
C THR A 72 -5.42 14.81 -11.14
N TRP A 73 -5.89 13.99 -10.19
CA TRP A 73 -5.20 13.77 -8.92
C TRP A 73 -4.11 12.71 -9.04
N CYS A 74 -4.09 11.97 -10.14
CA CYS A 74 -3.08 10.95 -10.42
C CYS A 74 -1.88 11.54 -11.18
N THR A 75 -0.71 10.95 -11.00
CA THR A 75 0.52 11.35 -11.71
C THR A 75 1.21 10.10 -12.28
N PRO A 76 1.38 9.98 -13.59
CA PRO A 76 0.76 10.80 -14.62
C PRO A 76 -0.77 10.78 -14.53
N GLU A 77 -1.44 11.72 -15.20
CA GLU A 77 -2.91 11.75 -15.20
C GLU A 77 -3.49 10.40 -15.69
N ALA A 78 -4.42 9.86 -14.93
CA ALA A 78 -5.07 8.60 -15.28
C ALA A 78 -6.05 8.79 -16.45
N GLN A 79 -6.15 7.81 -17.33
CA GLN A 79 -7.10 7.85 -18.44
C GLN A 79 -8.51 7.39 -18.03
N PHE A 80 -8.61 6.61 -16.97
CA PHE A 80 -9.91 6.17 -16.43
C PHE A 80 -9.85 6.11 -14.91
N VAL A 81 -10.92 6.55 -14.28
CA VAL A 81 -11.16 6.39 -12.84
C VAL A 81 -12.62 6.01 -12.61
N ASN A 82 -12.86 5.15 -11.65
CA ASN A 82 -14.18 4.79 -11.18
C ASN A 82 -14.15 4.67 -9.64
N ALA A 83 -15.13 5.25 -8.99
CA ALA A 83 -15.33 5.12 -7.56
C ALA A 83 -16.70 4.52 -7.30
N THR A 84 -16.76 3.43 -6.57
CA THR A 84 -18.01 2.80 -6.12
C THR A 84 -17.90 2.59 -4.62
N GLU A 85 -18.93 3.01 -3.89
CA GLU A 85 -18.99 2.91 -2.42
C GLU A 85 -17.62 2.90 -1.70
N ASN A 86 -17.01 1.72 -1.59
CA ASN A 86 -15.76 1.51 -0.88
C ASN A 86 -14.58 1.10 -1.79
N LYS A 87 -14.64 1.38 -3.09
CA LYS A 87 -13.61 0.95 -4.05
C LYS A 87 -13.14 2.10 -4.93
N ALA A 88 -11.82 2.27 -5.08
CA ALA A 88 -11.17 3.07 -6.09
C ALA A 88 -10.63 2.17 -7.20
N GLU A 89 -10.98 2.46 -8.46
CA GLU A 89 -10.41 1.83 -9.65
C GLU A 89 -9.77 2.93 -10.51
N ILE A 90 -8.51 2.78 -10.84
CA ILE A 90 -7.72 3.79 -11.57
C ILE A 90 -6.93 3.07 -12.64
N MET A 91 -6.94 3.59 -13.87
CA MET A 91 -6.26 2.95 -14.99
C MET A 91 -5.45 3.94 -15.81
N TRP A 92 -4.24 3.50 -16.15
CA TRP A 92 -3.29 4.21 -17.01
C TRP A 92 -2.95 3.37 -18.24
N TYR A 93 -2.82 4.02 -19.39
CA TYR A 93 -2.47 3.33 -20.63
C TYR A 93 -1.09 3.70 -21.18
N GLY A 94 -0.47 4.78 -20.69
CA GLY A 94 0.75 5.30 -21.29
C GLY A 94 0.55 5.78 -22.74
N GLU A 95 1.64 6.03 -23.44
CA GLU A 95 1.58 6.41 -24.86
C GLU A 95 1.19 5.19 -25.73
N PRO A 96 0.28 5.37 -26.71
CA PRO A 96 -0.14 4.27 -27.58
C PRO A 96 1.04 3.57 -28.27
N GLY A 97 1.15 2.25 -28.07
CA GLY A 97 2.22 1.42 -28.64
C GLY A 97 3.59 1.54 -27.95
N VAL A 98 3.75 2.46 -27.01
CA VAL A 98 4.99 2.69 -26.26
C VAL A 98 4.82 2.25 -24.80
N GLY A 99 3.72 2.62 -24.15
CA GLY A 99 3.51 2.39 -22.72
C GLY A 99 4.34 3.33 -21.86
N PHE A 100 4.63 2.90 -20.62
CA PHE A 100 5.53 3.60 -19.69
C PHE A 100 6.92 2.98 -19.73
N ASP A 101 7.95 3.82 -19.66
CA ASP A 101 9.33 3.37 -19.55
C ASP A 101 9.62 2.84 -18.14
N LYS A 102 10.57 1.91 -18.06
CA LYS A 102 11.10 1.41 -16.80
C LYS A 102 11.55 2.55 -15.88
N GLY A 103 11.13 2.49 -14.63
CA GLY A 103 11.46 3.50 -13.63
C GLY A 103 10.46 4.67 -13.58
N THR A 104 9.49 4.73 -14.49
CA THR A 104 8.41 5.72 -14.40
C THR A 104 7.63 5.52 -13.10
N SER A 105 7.50 6.59 -12.31
CA SER A 105 6.69 6.58 -11.10
C SER A 105 5.24 6.87 -11.44
N LEU A 106 4.34 6.01 -10.98
CA LEU A 106 2.89 6.20 -11.07
C LEU A 106 2.34 6.41 -9.67
N THR A 107 1.54 7.45 -9.50
CA THR A 107 0.93 7.83 -8.23
C THR A 107 -0.58 7.94 -8.42
N ALA A 108 -1.31 7.16 -7.65
CA ALA A 108 -2.75 7.31 -7.47
C ALA A 108 -3.01 8.16 -6.22
N LEU A 109 -3.87 9.18 -6.34
CA LEU A 109 -4.43 9.89 -5.20
C LEU A 109 -5.95 9.80 -5.27
N TYR A 110 -6.57 9.40 -4.18
CA TYR A 110 -8.01 9.40 -4.00
C TYR A 110 -8.39 9.79 -2.57
N LYS A 111 -9.63 10.19 -2.37
CA LYS A 111 -10.14 10.63 -1.06
C LYS A 111 -11.11 9.59 -0.52
N VAL A 112 -11.05 9.40 0.78
CA VAL A 112 -11.94 8.49 1.51
C VAL A 112 -12.64 9.28 2.61
N THR A 113 -13.96 9.14 2.69
CA THR A 113 -14.78 9.77 3.74
C THR A 113 -15.25 8.69 4.71
N VAL A 114 -14.94 8.87 5.98
CA VAL A 114 -15.40 8.02 7.08
C VAL A 114 -16.87 8.33 7.36
N PRO A 115 -17.77 7.34 7.47
CA PRO A 115 -19.14 7.58 7.88
C PRO A 115 -19.24 8.24 9.27
N ASP A 116 -20.25 9.09 9.47
CA ASP A 116 -20.50 9.74 10.78
C ASP A 116 -20.88 8.72 11.88
N ASP A 117 -21.46 7.60 11.48
CA ASP A 117 -21.87 6.50 12.34
C ASP A 117 -20.85 5.37 12.45
N ALA A 118 -19.66 5.51 11.81
CA ALA A 118 -18.61 4.51 11.92
C ALA A 118 -18.29 4.17 13.39
N GLU A 119 -18.06 2.91 13.68
CA GLU A 119 -17.61 2.50 15.02
C GLU A 119 -16.15 2.94 15.24
N LEU A 120 -15.78 3.13 16.52
CA LEU A 120 -14.38 3.39 16.87
C LEU A 120 -13.58 2.10 16.75
N GLY A 121 -12.38 2.16 16.16
CA GLY A 121 -11.55 0.97 16.02
C GLY A 121 -10.64 1.02 14.79
N ILE A 122 -10.00 -0.10 14.54
CA ILE A 122 -9.02 -0.27 13.45
C ILE A 122 -9.74 -0.79 12.21
N TYR A 123 -9.51 -0.12 11.09
CA TYR A 123 -10.08 -0.43 9.79
C TYR A 123 -8.99 -0.75 8.78
N ALA A 124 -9.19 -1.84 8.02
CA ALA A 124 -8.20 -2.34 7.07
C ALA A 124 -8.54 -1.95 5.63
N PHE A 125 -7.49 -1.67 4.87
CA PHE A 125 -7.48 -1.44 3.43
C PHE A 125 -6.79 -2.60 2.73
N SER A 126 -7.26 -2.94 1.54
CA SER A 126 -6.61 -3.94 0.68
C SER A 126 -6.65 -3.48 -0.76
N GLY A 127 -5.69 -3.91 -1.57
CA GLY A 127 -5.68 -3.55 -2.97
C GLY A 127 -4.63 -4.29 -3.76
N SER A 128 -4.72 -4.14 -5.08
CA SER A 128 -3.79 -4.75 -6.03
C SER A 128 -3.55 -3.84 -7.23
N VAL A 129 -2.38 -3.97 -7.80
CA VAL A 129 -2.02 -3.40 -9.10
C VAL A 129 -1.91 -4.55 -10.10
N GLU A 130 -2.63 -4.43 -11.21
CA GLU A 130 -2.55 -5.32 -12.36
C GLU A 130 -1.88 -4.59 -13.51
N TYR A 131 -0.91 -5.22 -14.18
CA TYR A 131 -0.21 -4.60 -15.29
C TYR A 131 0.26 -5.60 -16.33
N TYR A 132 0.56 -5.07 -17.52
CA TYR A 132 1.14 -5.81 -18.64
C TYR A 132 2.47 -5.20 -19.03
N VAL A 133 3.41 -6.04 -19.48
CA VAL A 133 4.71 -5.64 -20.02
C VAL A 133 4.77 -6.10 -21.47
N GLY A 134 4.52 -5.20 -22.40
CA GLY A 134 4.34 -5.56 -23.81
C GLY A 134 3.22 -6.59 -23.97
N PRO A 135 3.49 -7.78 -24.55
CA PRO A 135 2.48 -8.84 -24.71
C PRO A 135 2.35 -9.75 -23.48
N GLU A 136 3.18 -9.58 -22.44
CA GLU A 136 3.23 -10.44 -21.27
C GLU A 136 2.34 -9.91 -20.15
N GLY A 137 1.70 -10.81 -19.43
CA GLY A 137 0.82 -10.51 -18.30
C GLY A 137 -0.54 -11.24 -18.42
N PRO A 138 -1.51 -10.89 -17.56
CA PRO A 138 -1.39 -9.87 -16.51
C PRO A 138 -0.47 -10.29 -15.36
N TYR A 139 0.28 -9.34 -14.84
CA TYR A 139 0.98 -9.46 -13.57
C TYR A 139 0.14 -8.81 -12.48
N LEU A 140 0.01 -9.45 -11.33
CA LEU A 140 -0.80 -8.96 -10.22
C LEU A 140 0.07 -8.85 -8.97
N GLU A 141 0.11 -7.67 -8.36
CA GLU A 141 0.82 -7.40 -7.11
C GLU A 141 -0.09 -6.76 -6.07
N ASN A 142 -0.01 -7.25 -4.83
CA ASN A 142 -0.76 -6.66 -3.74
C ASN A 142 -0.15 -5.33 -3.32
N VAL A 143 -1.00 -4.35 -3.00
CA VAL A 143 -0.58 -3.07 -2.43
C VAL A 143 -0.08 -3.30 -1.00
N THR A 144 1.15 -2.85 -0.74
CA THR A 144 1.85 -2.94 0.55
C THR A 144 1.83 -1.58 1.27
N GLY A 145 2.64 -1.41 2.33
CA GLY A 145 2.73 -0.18 3.10
C GLY A 145 1.66 -0.09 4.17
N VAL A 146 1.11 1.12 4.42
CA VAL A 146 0.10 1.32 5.47
C VAL A 146 -1.23 0.75 5.00
N SER A 147 -1.70 -0.28 5.69
CA SER A 147 -2.93 -1.00 5.35
C SER A 147 -4.05 -0.83 6.37
N GLN A 148 -3.86 0.01 7.40
CA GLN A 148 -4.83 0.21 8.47
C GLN A 148 -4.85 1.66 8.93
N THR A 149 -6.04 2.12 9.36
CA THR A 149 -6.24 3.39 10.05
C THR A 149 -7.15 3.18 11.25
N GLU A 150 -6.99 3.99 12.28
CA GLU A 150 -7.84 3.94 13.48
C GLU A 150 -8.87 5.07 13.43
N VAL A 151 -10.15 4.73 13.54
CA VAL A 151 -11.21 5.72 13.73
C VAL A 151 -11.28 6.09 15.21
N VAL A 152 -11.05 7.37 15.51
CA VAL A 152 -11.10 7.92 16.85
C VAL A 152 -12.30 8.86 17.03
N ALA A 153 -12.71 9.11 18.27
CA ALA A 153 -13.76 10.08 18.58
C ALA A 153 -13.32 11.49 18.16
N ALA A 154 -14.24 12.31 17.70
CA ALA A 154 -13.98 13.73 17.41
C ALA A 154 -13.42 14.43 18.68
N GLY A 155 -12.23 15.02 18.56
CA GLY A 155 -11.51 15.60 19.70
C GLY A 155 -10.84 14.55 20.61
N GLY A 156 -10.86 13.27 20.24
CA GLY A 156 -10.22 12.18 20.98
C GLY A 156 -8.70 12.24 20.85
N ILE A 157 -8.03 12.21 21.99
CA ILE A 157 -6.58 11.99 22.04
C ILE A 157 -6.37 10.50 21.73
N SER A 158 -5.55 10.18 20.71
CA SER A 158 -5.18 8.79 20.40
C SER A 158 -4.78 8.04 21.69
N VAL A 159 -5.21 6.79 21.84
CA VAL A 159 -4.87 5.93 23.00
C VAL A 159 -3.34 5.88 23.18
N TRP A 160 -2.56 5.96 22.11
CA TRP A 160 -1.11 6.02 22.16
C TRP A 160 -0.56 7.28 22.84
N TRP A 161 -1.22 8.43 22.69
CA TRP A 161 -0.87 9.66 23.41
C TRP A 161 -1.13 9.51 24.91
N ILE A 162 -2.25 8.88 25.29
CA ILE A 162 -2.56 8.62 26.70
C ILE A 162 -1.51 7.68 27.30
N VAL A 163 -1.15 6.59 26.61
CA VAL A 163 -0.11 5.65 27.04
C VAL A 163 1.23 6.37 27.17
N SER A 164 1.60 7.22 26.21
CA SER A 164 2.85 7.98 26.26
C SER A 164 2.91 8.94 27.45
N ILE A 165 1.82 9.63 27.74
CA ILE A 165 1.73 10.55 28.90
C ILE A 165 1.86 9.75 30.21
N VAL A 166 1.19 8.62 30.33
CA VAL A 166 1.26 7.78 31.55
C VAL A 166 2.68 7.27 31.79
N VAL A 167 3.38 6.82 30.74
CA VAL A 167 4.77 6.36 30.86
C VAL A 167 5.70 7.50 31.27
N VAL A 168 5.57 8.70 30.69
CA VAL A 168 6.39 9.85 31.07
C VAL A 168 6.15 10.25 32.53
N VAL A 169 4.89 10.30 32.97
CA VAL A 169 4.55 10.61 34.37
C VAL A 169 5.14 9.58 35.32
N ALA A 170 5.04 8.28 34.99
CA ALA A 170 5.62 7.21 35.81
C ALA A 170 7.14 7.36 35.95
N ILE A 171 7.85 7.70 34.86
CA ILE A 171 9.32 7.93 34.89
C ILE A 171 9.66 9.12 35.80
N ILE A 172 8.92 10.22 35.70
CA ILE A 172 9.14 11.41 36.54
C ILE A 172 8.94 11.08 38.03
N VAL A 173 7.86 10.36 38.35
CA VAL A 173 7.58 9.95 39.74
C VAL A 173 8.71 9.08 40.30
N VAL A 174 9.18 8.10 39.54
CA VAL A 174 10.30 7.24 39.94
C VAL A 174 11.58 8.06 40.14
N ALA A 175 11.89 8.97 39.23
CA ALA A 175 13.06 9.84 39.33
C ALA A 175 13.04 10.71 40.61
N VAL A 176 11.89 11.31 40.94
CA VAL A 176 11.68 12.13 42.14
C VAL A 176 11.85 11.28 43.41
N LEU A 177 11.31 10.06 43.43
CA LEU A 177 11.45 9.15 44.58
C LEU A 177 12.90 8.71 44.80
N VAL A 178 13.64 8.45 43.71
CA VAL A 178 15.09 8.08 43.82
C VAL A 178 15.92 9.24 44.33
N VAL A 179 15.66 10.46 43.84
CA VAL A 179 16.40 11.66 44.33
C VAL A 179 16.10 11.93 45.79
N ARG A 180 14.84 11.82 46.24
CA ARG A 180 14.48 11.98 47.67
C ARG A 180 15.15 10.94 48.58
N ARG A 181 15.31 9.70 48.14
CA ARG A 181 15.97 8.65 48.93
C ARG A 181 17.48 8.81 49.05
N ARG A 182 18.11 9.52 48.12
CA ARG A 182 19.56 9.78 48.15
C ARG A 182 19.96 11.04 48.95
N GLY A 183 18.99 11.87 49.32
CA GLY A 183 19.22 13.12 50.06
C GLY A 183 18.97 13.04 51.58
N THR A 184 18.65 11.85 52.09
CA THR A 184 18.58 11.50 53.52
C THR A 184 19.69 10.53 53.84
#